data_863795970ff48368737d2c0d1a5d0b69
#
_entry.id   863795970ff48368737d2c0d1a5d0b69
#
_cell.length_a   1.000
_cell.length_b   1.000
_cell.length_c   1.000
_cell.angle_alpha   90.00
_cell.angle_beta   90.00
_cell.angle_gamma   90.00
#
_symmetry.space_group_name_H-M   'P 1'
#
loop_
_entity.id
_entity.type
_entity.pdbx_description
1 polymer ?
#
loop_
_entity_poly.entity_id
_entity_poly.type
_entity_poly.pdbx_seq_one_letter_code
_entity_poly.pdbx_strand_id
1 'polypeptide(L)'
;MNASPSIYFIVKAASVYACIAFAFSMLGTVLPDAFMVGNPLYHSTTTPEHIIGHIVWGLIPGLAFLSLRYIILAGLFPIILDADHLLQFLEIEMVPRMAHSLPFILIAIVVMMLLFGKKDIRLIAVSVAAVFCHMSFDIILTGSTEFPVLAPFSGEFFTFSGIDWIIFEVIAAAVILTASVIVKKNYGRYNYKQKFYSF
;
A
#
# COMPACT_ATOMS: atom_id res chain seq x y z
N MET A 1 -18.78 12.89 -20.30
CA MET A 1 -18.68 13.42 -18.94
C MET A 1 -17.20 13.53 -18.59
N ASN A 2 -16.67 14.73 -18.39
CA ASN A 2 -15.26 14.87 -17.97
C ASN A 2 -15.19 14.59 -16.46
N ALA A 3 -14.42 13.56 -16.08
CA ALA A 3 -14.15 13.27 -14.68
C ALA A 3 -13.51 14.48 -13.99
N SER A 4 -13.84 14.73 -12.72
CA SER A 4 -13.18 15.78 -11.97
C SER A 4 -11.67 15.51 -11.89
N PRO A 5 -10.81 16.55 -11.84
CA PRO A 5 -9.36 16.37 -11.70
C PRO A 5 -8.96 15.47 -10.53
N SER A 6 -9.76 15.45 -9.45
CA SER A 6 -9.53 14.59 -8.30
C SER A 6 -9.81 13.10 -8.59
N ILE A 7 -10.86 12.79 -9.35
CA ILE A 7 -11.19 11.42 -9.75
C ILE A 7 -10.10 10.89 -10.69
N TYR A 8 -9.69 11.68 -11.67
CA TYR A 8 -8.60 11.29 -12.58
C TYR A 8 -7.31 10.99 -11.81
N PHE A 9 -6.95 11.81 -10.82
CA PHE A 9 -5.78 11.58 -9.98
C PHE A 9 -5.89 10.28 -9.20
N ILE A 10 -7.04 10.00 -8.57
CA ILE A 10 -7.28 8.76 -7.80
C ILE A 10 -7.14 7.54 -8.70
N VAL A 11 -7.84 7.55 -9.84
CA VAL A 11 -7.79 6.42 -10.78
C VAL A 11 -6.38 6.20 -11.30
N LYS A 12 -5.68 7.27 -11.72
CA LYS A 12 -4.30 7.18 -12.20
C LYS A 12 -3.37 6.61 -11.13
N ALA A 13 -3.45 7.11 -9.89
CA ALA A 13 -2.58 6.67 -8.80
C ALA A 13 -2.87 5.21 -8.43
N ALA A 14 -4.14 4.82 -8.31
CA ALA A 14 -4.54 3.46 -8.03
C ALA A 14 -4.10 2.49 -9.13
N SER A 15 -4.29 2.85 -10.40
CA SER A 15 -3.85 2.02 -11.53
C SER A 15 -2.35 1.83 -11.57
N VAL A 16 -1.56 2.90 -11.35
CA VAL A 16 -0.09 2.79 -11.28
C VAL A 16 0.32 1.88 -10.14
N TYR A 17 -0.26 2.07 -8.94
CA TYR A 17 0.06 1.23 -7.80
C TYR A 17 -0.30 -0.24 -8.03
N ALA A 18 -1.46 -0.52 -8.62
CA ALA A 18 -1.88 -1.87 -8.99
C ALA A 18 -0.92 -2.52 -10.00
N CYS A 19 -0.53 -1.77 -11.04
CA CYS A 19 0.40 -2.27 -12.05
C CYS A 19 1.76 -2.64 -11.44
N ILE A 20 2.33 -1.80 -10.56
CA ILE A 20 3.63 -2.10 -9.96
C ILE A 20 3.52 -3.23 -8.93
N ALA A 21 2.44 -3.30 -8.13
CA ALA A 21 2.22 -4.38 -7.18
C ALA A 21 2.07 -5.72 -7.90
N PHE A 22 1.21 -5.79 -8.90
CA PHE A 22 1.01 -6.98 -9.71
C PHE A 22 2.29 -7.40 -10.44
N ALA A 23 2.96 -6.47 -11.14
CA ALA A 23 4.19 -6.76 -11.87
C ALA A 23 5.31 -7.25 -10.93
N PHE A 24 5.42 -6.66 -9.74
CA PHE A 24 6.42 -7.08 -8.77
C PHE A 24 6.09 -8.46 -8.18
N SER A 25 4.81 -8.74 -7.85
CA SER A 25 4.39 -10.06 -7.43
C SER A 25 4.66 -11.12 -8.52
N MET A 26 4.45 -10.77 -9.80
CA MET A 26 4.73 -11.68 -10.91
C MET A 26 6.20 -12.05 -11.08
N LEU A 27 7.14 -11.27 -10.57
CA LEU A 27 8.55 -11.69 -10.55
C LEU A 27 8.76 -13.00 -9.80
N GLY A 28 7.93 -13.30 -8.81
CA GLY A 28 7.97 -14.57 -8.09
C GLY A 28 7.77 -15.81 -8.98
N THR A 29 7.04 -15.68 -10.09
CA THR A 29 6.80 -16.81 -11.01
C THR A 29 8.03 -17.20 -11.84
N VAL A 30 9.01 -16.31 -11.96
CA VAL A 30 10.27 -16.54 -12.69
C VAL A 30 11.47 -16.74 -11.77
N LEU A 31 11.25 -16.64 -10.47
CA LEU A 31 12.23 -16.93 -9.43
C LEU A 31 12.08 -18.37 -8.94
N PRO A 32 13.06 -18.93 -8.18
CA PRO A 32 12.94 -20.25 -7.57
C PRO A 32 11.67 -20.39 -6.73
N ASP A 33 11.15 -21.61 -6.63
CA ASP A 33 9.89 -21.97 -5.95
C ASP A 33 9.74 -21.43 -4.51
N ALA A 34 10.85 -21.08 -3.86
CA ALA A 34 10.86 -20.46 -2.53
C ALA A 34 10.04 -19.17 -2.40
N PHE A 35 9.67 -18.51 -3.52
CA PHE A 35 8.88 -17.29 -3.53
C PHE A 35 7.38 -17.52 -3.74
N MET A 36 6.96 -18.77 -3.88
CA MET A 36 5.57 -19.13 -4.11
C MET A 36 4.90 -19.59 -2.82
N VAL A 37 3.73 -19.09 -2.51
CA VAL A 37 2.97 -19.41 -1.30
C VAL A 37 1.65 -20.05 -1.69
N GLY A 38 1.48 -21.33 -1.34
CA GLY A 38 0.22 -22.06 -1.32
C GLY A 38 -0.80 -21.82 -2.44
N ASN A 39 -1.81 -22.65 -2.51
CA ASN A 39 -2.88 -22.51 -3.49
C ASN A 39 -3.95 -21.52 -2.99
N PRO A 40 -4.16 -20.38 -3.66
CA PRO A 40 -5.16 -19.41 -3.27
C PRO A 40 -6.61 -19.95 -3.38
N LEU A 41 -6.82 -21.05 -4.12
CA LEU A 41 -8.12 -21.67 -4.25
C LEU A 41 -8.56 -22.42 -2.97
N TYR A 42 -7.62 -22.87 -2.15
CA TYR A 42 -7.90 -23.54 -0.88
C TYR A 42 -8.10 -22.57 0.29
N HIS A 43 -7.60 -21.35 0.15
CA HIS A 43 -7.82 -20.31 1.12
C HIS A 43 -8.54 -19.18 0.39
N SER A 44 -9.86 -19.18 0.42
CA SER A 44 -10.72 -18.13 -0.14
C SER A 44 -10.42 -16.80 0.57
N THR A 45 -9.38 -16.12 0.14
CA THR A 45 -8.91 -14.87 0.74
C THR A 45 -9.64 -13.64 0.22
N THR A 46 -10.44 -13.78 -0.83
CA THR A 46 -11.26 -12.69 -1.40
C THR A 46 -12.68 -12.70 -0.86
N THR A 47 -12.85 -12.81 0.45
CA THR A 47 -14.17 -12.64 1.08
C THR A 47 -14.53 -11.15 1.17
N PRO A 48 -15.84 -10.80 1.24
CA PRO A 48 -16.24 -9.42 1.49
C PRO A 48 -15.60 -8.81 2.75
N GLU A 49 -15.45 -9.61 3.81
CA GLU A 49 -14.81 -9.20 5.06
C GLU A 49 -13.34 -8.82 4.83
N HIS A 50 -12.62 -9.60 4.05
CA HIS A 50 -11.24 -9.36 3.69
C HIS A 50 -11.10 -8.03 2.92
N ILE A 51 -11.90 -7.85 1.87
CA ILE A 51 -11.87 -6.64 1.05
C ILE A 51 -12.23 -5.40 1.87
N ILE A 52 -13.36 -5.45 2.60
CA ILE A 52 -13.83 -4.32 3.42
C ILE A 52 -12.83 -4.03 4.53
N GLY A 53 -12.27 -5.05 5.15
CA GLY A 53 -11.29 -4.90 6.21
C GLY A 53 -10.05 -4.15 5.76
N HIS A 54 -9.41 -4.53 4.65
CA HIS A 54 -8.27 -3.79 4.10
C HIS A 54 -8.60 -2.33 3.80
N ILE A 55 -9.78 -2.08 3.22
CA ILE A 55 -10.24 -0.72 2.92
C ILE A 55 -10.38 0.09 4.22
N VAL A 56 -11.10 -0.43 5.20
CA VAL A 56 -11.34 0.27 6.47
C VAL A 56 -10.03 0.50 7.22
N TRP A 57 -9.15 -0.51 7.25
CA TRP A 57 -7.86 -0.45 7.94
C TRP A 57 -6.95 0.64 7.36
N GLY A 58 -6.91 0.76 6.04
CA GLY A 58 -6.17 1.83 5.38
C GLY A 58 -6.83 3.22 5.52
N LEU A 59 -8.17 3.29 5.55
CA LEU A 59 -8.88 4.56 5.74
C LEU A 59 -8.57 5.22 7.09
N ILE A 60 -8.47 4.44 8.16
CA ILE A 60 -8.28 4.94 9.52
C ILE A 60 -7.05 5.87 9.62
N PRO A 61 -5.82 5.44 9.33
CA PRO A 61 -4.68 6.35 9.34
C PRO A 61 -4.77 7.42 8.25
N GLY A 62 -5.40 7.11 7.10
CA GLY A 62 -5.60 8.03 6.00
C GLY A 62 -6.38 9.29 6.36
N LEU A 63 -7.27 9.24 7.36
CA LEU A 63 -8.03 10.39 7.86
C LEU A 63 -7.13 11.54 8.30
N ALA A 64 -5.90 11.28 8.74
CA ALA A 64 -4.95 12.31 9.16
C ALA A 64 -4.53 13.27 8.04
N PHE A 65 -4.75 12.93 6.77
CA PHE A 65 -4.47 13.85 5.65
C PHE A 65 -5.50 14.95 5.47
N LEU A 66 -6.71 14.82 6.00
CA LEU A 66 -7.83 15.76 5.84
C LEU A 66 -8.10 16.11 4.35
N SER A 67 -7.82 15.19 3.46
CA SER A 67 -7.97 15.36 2.01
C SER A 67 -8.58 14.10 1.40
N LEU A 68 -9.80 14.22 0.89
CA LEU A 68 -10.62 13.09 0.44
C LEU A 68 -9.88 12.18 -0.55
N ARG A 69 -9.13 12.76 -1.50
CA ARG A 69 -8.40 11.96 -2.49
C ARG A 69 -7.34 11.03 -1.87
N TYR A 70 -6.62 11.49 -0.83
CA TYR A 70 -5.61 10.67 -0.16
C TYR A 70 -6.23 9.71 0.84
N ILE A 71 -7.36 10.08 1.46
CA ILE A 71 -8.15 9.17 2.30
C ILE A 71 -8.64 7.98 1.47
N ILE A 72 -9.22 8.25 0.30
CA ILE A 72 -9.67 7.20 -0.63
C ILE A 72 -8.50 6.31 -1.06
N LEU A 73 -7.36 6.91 -1.43
CA LEU A 73 -6.18 6.13 -1.84
C LEU A 73 -5.62 5.29 -0.68
N ALA A 74 -5.64 5.82 0.56
CA ALA A 74 -5.21 5.08 1.73
C ALA A 74 -6.09 3.83 2.00
N GLY A 75 -7.38 3.90 1.70
CA GLY A 75 -8.25 2.73 1.76
C GLY A 75 -8.08 1.76 0.57
N LEU A 76 -7.83 2.30 -0.64
CA LEU A 76 -7.72 1.45 -1.84
C LEU A 76 -6.38 0.72 -1.94
N PHE A 77 -5.26 1.35 -1.58
CA PHE A 77 -3.93 0.77 -1.80
C PHE A 77 -3.68 -0.54 -1.04
N PRO A 78 -4.12 -0.72 0.22
CA PRO A 78 -3.97 -2.00 0.89
C PRO A 78 -4.61 -3.16 0.14
N ILE A 79 -5.86 -3.02 -0.31
CA ILE A 79 -6.52 -4.09 -1.07
C ILE A 79 -5.92 -4.31 -2.47
N ILE A 80 -5.32 -3.28 -3.06
CA ILE A 80 -4.65 -3.38 -4.36
C ILE A 80 -3.42 -4.31 -4.28
N LEU A 81 -2.78 -4.46 -3.14
CA LEU A 81 -1.67 -5.39 -2.96
C LEU A 81 -2.07 -6.84 -3.24
N ASP A 82 -3.32 -7.20 -2.98
CA ASP A 82 -3.88 -8.50 -3.29
C ASP A 82 -4.28 -8.69 -4.77
N ALA A 83 -3.84 -7.80 -5.66
CA ALA A 83 -4.08 -7.97 -7.09
C ALA A 83 -3.49 -9.28 -7.64
N ASP A 84 -2.50 -9.87 -6.99
CA ASP A 84 -1.95 -11.19 -7.31
C ASP A 84 -2.95 -12.33 -7.03
N HIS A 85 -3.89 -12.16 -6.10
CA HIS A 85 -4.98 -13.11 -5.89
C HIS A 85 -5.92 -13.24 -7.10
N LEU A 86 -5.90 -12.30 -8.04
CA LEU A 86 -6.65 -12.41 -9.30
C LEU A 86 -6.17 -13.61 -10.15
N LEU A 87 -4.96 -14.10 -9.90
CA LEU A 87 -4.42 -15.30 -10.55
C LEU A 87 -5.26 -16.56 -10.27
N GLN A 88 -6.00 -16.59 -9.15
CA GLN A 88 -6.93 -17.69 -8.87
C GLN A 88 -7.97 -17.88 -9.98
N PHE A 89 -8.38 -16.82 -10.67
CA PHE A 89 -9.31 -16.89 -11.80
C PHE A 89 -8.67 -17.48 -13.07
N LEU A 90 -7.35 -17.58 -13.09
CA LEU A 90 -6.57 -18.19 -14.17
C LEU A 90 -6.13 -19.62 -13.80
N GLU A 91 -6.68 -20.21 -12.74
CA GLU A 91 -6.36 -21.55 -12.25
C GLU A 91 -4.85 -21.73 -11.91
N ILE A 92 -4.19 -20.65 -11.52
CA ILE A 92 -2.79 -20.69 -11.08
C ILE A 92 -2.77 -21.08 -9.60
N GLU A 93 -2.14 -22.24 -9.31
CA GLU A 93 -2.21 -22.88 -7.99
C GLU A 93 -1.36 -22.20 -6.90
N MET A 94 -0.44 -21.32 -7.27
CA MET A 94 0.46 -20.67 -6.31
C MET A 94 0.53 -19.16 -6.55
N VAL A 95 0.59 -18.38 -5.49
CA VAL A 95 0.63 -16.91 -5.52
C VAL A 95 1.95 -16.40 -4.99
N PRO A 96 2.70 -15.62 -5.79
CA PRO A 96 3.89 -14.93 -5.30
C PRO A 96 3.49 -13.65 -4.57
N ARG A 97 3.62 -13.64 -3.25
CA ARG A 97 3.26 -12.48 -2.40
C ARG A 97 4.35 -11.42 -2.31
N MET A 98 5.13 -11.18 -3.38
CA MET A 98 6.31 -10.32 -3.32
C MET A 98 6.00 -8.85 -3.05
N ALA A 99 4.81 -8.36 -3.40
CA ALA A 99 4.37 -6.99 -3.08
C ALA A 99 4.21 -6.74 -1.57
N HIS A 100 4.25 -7.78 -0.73
CA HIS A 100 4.23 -7.68 0.73
C HIS A 100 5.64 -7.56 1.35
N SER A 101 6.59 -6.96 0.62
CA SER A 101 7.99 -6.87 1.01
C SER A 101 8.49 -5.43 1.17
N LEU A 102 9.56 -5.27 1.94
CA LEU A 102 10.24 -3.97 2.07
C LEU A 102 10.84 -3.46 0.76
N PRO A 103 11.46 -4.30 -0.10
CA PRO A 103 11.90 -3.87 -1.42
C PRO A 103 10.79 -3.32 -2.31
N PHE A 104 9.57 -3.88 -2.23
CA PHE A 104 8.43 -3.32 -2.94
C PHE A 104 8.11 -1.89 -2.49
N ILE A 105 8.19 -1.61 -1.18
CA ILE A 105 7.99 -0.26 -0.65
C ILE A 105 8.93 0.74 -1.33
N LEU A 106 10.22 0.39 -1.48
CA LEU A 106 11.21 1.25 -2.13
C LEU A 106 10.86 1.48 -3.61
N ILE A 107 10.43 0.45 -4.31
CA ILE A 107 10.00 0.56 -5.71
C ILE A 107 8.76 1.47 -5.82
N ALA A 108 7.77 1.27 -4.95
CA ALA A 108 6.57 2.09 -4.93
C ALA A 108 6.89 3.57 -4.68
N ILE A 109 7.77 3.88 -3.72
CA ILE A 109 8.26 5.24 -3.48
C ILE A 109 8.86 5.83 -4.75
N VAL A 110 9.80 5.13 -5.38
CA VAL A 110 10.52 5.63 -6.55
C VAL A 110 9.56 5.88 -7.71
N VAL A 111 8.69 4.90 -8.03
CA VAL A 111 7.75 5.02 -9.15
C VAL A 111 6.73 6.14 -8.90
N MET A 112 6.17 6.24 -7.70
CA MET A 112 5.24 7.30 -7.37
C MET A 112 5.91 8.68 -7.42
N MET A 113 7.15 8.81 -6.97
CA MET A 113 7.92 10.05 -7.09
C MET A 113 8.21 10.44 -8.53
N LEU A 114 8.50 9.50 -9.39
CA LEU A 114 8.78 9.74 -10.80
C LEU A 114 7.53 10.17 -11.58
N LEU A 115 6.39 9.51 -11.35
CA LEU A 115 5.17 9.71 -12.13
C LEU A 115 4.25 10.82 -11.59
N PHE A 116 4.29 11.12 -10.29
CA PHE A 116 3.43 12.11 -9.65
C PHE A 116 4.20 13.29 -9.05
N GLY A 117 5.52 13.20 -9.06
CA GLY A 117 6.43 14.24 -8.59
C GLY A 117 6.88 14.08 -7.14
N LYS A 118 8.14 14.44 -6.91
CA LYS A 118 8.85 14.31 -5.61
C LYS A 118 8.21 15.11 -4.47
N LYS A 119 7.33 16.07 -4.78
CA LYS A 119 6.67 16.94 -3.80
C LYS A 119 5.37 16.36 -3.25
N ASP A 120 4.82 15.30 -3.86
CA ASP A 120 3.59 14.67 -3.37
C ASP A 120 3.90 13.66 -2.24
N ILE A 121 4.35 14.22 -1.11
CA ILE A 121 4.72 13.46 0.10
C ILE A 121 3.53 12.64 0.62
N ARG A 122 2.29 13.11 0.42
CA ARG A 122 1.09 12.39 0.86
C ARG A 122 0.91 11.09 0.08
N LEU A 123 1.07 11.15 -1.24
CA LEU A 123 0.95 9.95 -2.09
C LEU A 123 2.05 8.93 -1.76
N ILE A 124 3.29 9.42 -1.56
CA ILE A 124 4.41 8.56 -1.15
C ILE A 124 4.08 7.88 0.18
N ALA A 125 3.60 8.64 1.18
CA ALA A 125 3.26 8.10 2.49
C ALA A 125 2.12 7.07 2.42
N VAL A 126 1.09 7.31 1.60
CA VAL A 126 0.01 6.34 1.36
C VAL A 126 0.57 5.05 0.76
N SER A 127 1.48 5.14 -0.22
CA SER A 127 2.08 3.97 -0.85
C SER A 127 2.88 3.10 0.12
N VAL A 128 3.59 3.74 1.05
CA VAL A 128 4.34 3.04 2.12
C VAL A 128 3.39 2.45 3.16
N ALA A 129 2.47 3.26 3.68
CA ALA A 129 1.54 2.84 4.72
C ALA A 129 0.63 1.69 4.27
N ALA A 130 0.30 1.63 2.98
CA ALA A 130 -0.56 0.58 2.43
C ALA A 130 0.00 -0.82 2.69
N VAL A 131 1.31 -1.03 2.53
CA VAL A 131 1.92 -2.33 2.79
C VAL A 131 1.79 -2.71 4.26
N PHE A 132 2.05 -1.77 5.17
CA PHE A 132 1.95 -2.04 6.61
C PHE A 132 0.50 -2.22 7.07
N CYS A 133 -0.46 -1.41 6.59
CA CYS A 133 -1.89 -1.59 6.88
C CYS A 133 -2.38 -2.95 6.37
N HIS A 134 -1.95 -3.36 5.17
CA HIS A 134 -2.30 -4.63 4.60
C HIS A 134 -1.80 -5.79 5.47
N MET A 135 -0.49 -5.82 5.77
CA MET A 135 0.11 -6.84 6.63
C MET A 135 -0.54 -6.86 8.04
N SER A 136 -0.84 -5.69 8.60
CA SER A 136 -1.54 -5.55 9.88
C SER A 136 -2.89 -6.25 9.85
N PHE A 137 -3.70 -5.99 8.83
CA PHE A 137 -5.04 -6.57 8.74
C PHE A 137 -5.01 -8.08 8.47
N ASP A 138 -4.11 -8.56 7.63
CA ASP A 138 -3.93 -10.01 7.40
C ASP A 138 -3.65 -10.77 8.70
N ILE A 139 -2.80 -10.21 9.57
CA ILE A 139 -2.50 -10.83 10.87
C ILE A 139 -3.77 -10.87 11.76
N ILE A 140 -4.57 -9.79 11.77
CA ILE A 140 -5.82 -9.76 12.54
C ILE A 140 -6.81 -10.80 12.01
N LEU A 141 -6.96 -10.86 10.69
CA LEU A 141 -7.96 -11.71 10.05
C LEU A 141 -7.66 -13.19 10.25
N THR A 142 -6.39 -13.57 10.15
CA THR A 142 -5.96 -14.98 10.18
C THR A 142 -5.41 -15.42 11.54
N GLY A 143 -5.08 -14.48 12.43
CA GLY A 143 -4.40 -14.72 13.70
C GLY A 143 -2.89 -14.97 13.56
N SER A 144 -2.43 -15.42 12.39
CA SER A 144 -1.02 -15.60 12.04
C SER A 144 -0.88 -15.65 10.52
N THR A 145 0.16 -15.01 9.99
CA THR A 145 0.44 -15.02 8.54
C THR A 145 1.94 -14.93 8.27
N GLU A 146 2.33 -15.32 7.06
CA GLU A 146 3.72 -15.33 6.63
C GLU A 146 3.90 -14.36 5.46
N PHE A 147 4.97 -13.55 5.53
CA PHE A 147 5.30 -12.59 4.48
C PHE A 147 6.75 -12.74 4.00
N PRO A 148 7.00 -12.61 2.69
CA PRO A 148 8.35 -12.60 2.12
C PRO A 148 8.97 -11.21 2.26
N VAL A 149 9.24 -10.77 3.50
CA VAL A 149 9.61 -9.39 3.84
C VAL A 149 10.83 -8.88 3.06
N LEU A 150 11.75 -9.76 2.69
CA LEU A 150 13.00 -9.42 2.00
C LEU A 150 13.01 -9.82 0.51
N ALA A 151 11.89 -10.29 -0.05
CA ALA A 151 11.81 -10.63 -1.47
C ALA A 151 12.13 -9.41 -2.35
N PRO A 152 12.88 -9.58 -3.46
CA PRO A 152 13.42 -10.81 -4.04
C PRO A 152 14.83 -11.21 -3.55
N PHE A 153 15.38 -10.55 -2.55
CA PHE A 153 16.75 -10.80 -2.07
C PHE A 153 16.85 -12.05 -1.19
N SER A 154 15.75 -12.47 -0.57
CA SER A 154 15.63 -13.71 0.19
C SER A 154 14.25 -14.32 -0.07
N GLY A 155 14.21 -15.66 -0.24
CA GLY A 155 12.98 -16.44 -0.28
C GLY A 155 12.45 -16.83 1.10
N GLU A 156 13.01 -16.29 2.17
CA GLU A 156 12.59 -16.58 3.53
C GLU A 156 11.27 -15.89 3.86
N PHE A 157 10.33 -16.66 4.42
CA PHE A 157 9.06 -16.16 4.92
C PHE A 157 9.15 -15.94 6.42
N PHE A 158 8.71 -14.75 6.85
CA PHE A 158 8.69 -14.37 8.26
C PHE A 158 7.26 -14.51 8.78
N THR A 159 7.08 -15.29 9.83
CA THR A 159 5.79 -15.50 10.49
C THR A 159 5.51 -14.36 11.46
N PHE A 160 4.34 -13.76 11.34
CA PHE A 160 3.83 -12.74 12.26
C PHE A 160 2.50 -13.21 12.85
N SER A 161 2.28 -12.93 14.14
CA SER A 161 1.10 -13.41 14.84
C SER A 161 0.74 -12.58 16.07
N GLY A 162 -0.43 -12.82 16.62
CA GLY A 162 -0.87 -12.20 17.86
C GLY A 162 -0.89 -10.67 17.77
N ILE A 163 -0.06 -9.99 18.56
CA ILE A 163 -0.02 -8.52 18.65
C ILE A 163 0.83 -7.82 17.60
N ASP A 164 1.51 -8.57 16.73
CA ASP A 164 2.41 -7.99 15.71
C ASP A 164 1.68 -7.03 14.77
N TRP A 165 0.37 -7.21 14.55
CA TRP A 165 -0.44 -6.30 13.78
C TRP A 165 -0.40 -4.86 14.31
N ILE A 166 -0.28 -4.67 15.63
CA ILE A 166 -0.19 -3.35 16.25
C ILE A 166 1.08 -2.63 15.79
N ILE A 167 2.19 -3.35 15.68
CA ILE A 167 3.47 -2.79 15.24
C ILE A 167 3.34 -2.25 13.81
N PHE A 168 2.77 -3.05 12.91
CA PHE A 168 2.57 -2.65 11.51
C PHE A 168 1.63 -1.45 11.40
N GLU A 169 0.52 -1.45 12.13
CA GLU A 169 -0.45 -0.35 12.10
C GLU A 169 0.14 0.94 12.68
N VAL A 170 0.91 0.84 13.76
CA VAL A 170 1.62 2.00 14.35
C VAL A 170 2.64 2.57 13.35
N ILE A 171 3.37 1.73 12.62
CA ILE A 171 4.29 2.19 11.58
C ILE A 171 3.52 2.92 10.47
N ALA A 172 2.42 2.35 9.98
CA ALA A 172 1.58 2.97 8.95
C ALA A 172 1.05 4.34 9.41
N ALA A 173 0.50 4.40 10.61
CA ALA A 173 0.00 5.64 11.21
C ALA A 173 1.12 6.68 11.39
N ALA A 174 2.30 6.28 11.86
CA ALA A 174 3.44 7.18 12.02
C ALA A 174 3.92 7.77 10.69
N VAL A 175 3.97 6.98 9.62
CA VAL A 175 4.32 7.43 8.27
C VAL A 175 3.32 8.49 7.78
N ILE A 176 2.02 8.23 7.89
CA ILE A 176 0.97 9.15 7.45
C ILE A 176 0.94 10.43 8.29
N LEU A 177 1.04 10.33 9.60
CA LEU A 177 1.08 11.49 10.49
C LEU A 177 2.30 12.36 10.21
N THR A 178 3.47 11.75 10.05
CA THR A 178 4.70 12.49 9.70
C THR A 178 4.55 13.25 8.39
N ALA A 179 4.05 12.59 7.34
CA ALA A 179 3.78 13.25 6.06
C ALA A 179 2.76 14.39 6.19
N SER A 180 1.70 14.20 6.98
CA SER A 180 0.69 15.22 7.23
C SER A 180 1.29 16.47 7.91
N VAL A 181 2.12 16.27 8.92
CA VAL A 181 2.83 17.35 9.63
C VAL A 181 3.79 18.10 8.69
N ILE A 182 4.58 17.39 7.88
CA ILE A 182 5.52 17.99 6.92
C ILE A 182 4.76 18.87 5.92
N VAL A 183 3.66 18.36 5.36
CA VAL A 183 2.84 19.11 4.40
C VAL A 183 2.26 20.36 5.06
N LYS A 184 1.67 20.24 6.25
CA LYS A 184 1.13 21.39 6.98
C LYS A 184 2.18 22.47 7.26
N LYS A 185 3.38 22.07 7.67
CA LYS A 185 4.50 22.99 7.93
C LYS A 185 4.96 23.71 6.66
N ASN A 186 5.01 23.00 5.53
CA ASN A 186 5.41 23.59 4.24
C ASN A 186 4.36 24.58 3.72
N TYR A 187 3.05 24.31 3.88
CA TYR A 187 1.98 25.25 3.55
C TYR A 187 2.06 26.54 4.38
N GLY A 188 2.32 26.40 5.69
CA GLY A 188 2.49 27.58 6.56
C GLY A 188 3.65 28.46 6.13
N ARG A 189 4.79 27.87 5.76
CA ARG A 189 5.95 28.61 5.26
C ARG A 189 5.70 29.32 3.91
N TYR A 190 4.95 28.68 3.02
CA TYR A 190 4.61 29.26 1.72
C TYR A 190 3.72 30.50 1.88
N ASN A 191 2.66 30.39 2.68
CA ASN A 191 1.76 31.51 2.97
C ASN A 191 2.46 32.67 3.69
N TYR A 192 3.40 32.37 4.59
CA TYR A 192 4.21 33.37 5.27
C TYR A 192 5.09 34.14 4.29
N LYS A 193 5.77 33.46 3.36
CA LYS A 193 6.59 34.11 2.32
C LYS A 193 5.75 35.00 1.39
N GLN A 194 4.60 34.53 0.92
CA GLN A 194 3.71 35.37 0.09
C GLN A 194 3.28 36.67 0.80
N LYS A 195 3.00 36.60 2.10
CA LYS A 195 2.66 37.81 2.87
C LYS A 195 3.80 38.85 2.97
N PHE A 196 5.07 38.38 2.94
CA PHE A 196 6.24 39.26 3.03
C PHE A 196 6.65 39.89 1.70
N TYR A 197 6.27 39.33 0.56
CA TYR A 197 6.60 39.85 -0.77
C TYR A 197 5.45 40.67 -1.41
N SER A 198 4.35 40.86 -0.71
CA SER A 198 3.21 41.66 -1.14
C SER A 198 3.17 43.09 -0.54
N PHE A 199 4.31 43.60 -0.07
CA PHE A 199 4.51 44.98 0.33
C PHE A 199 5.51 45.67 -0.58
#